data_994492c00b830f6fe623780ffd6dcc80
#
_entry.id   994492c00b830f6fe623780ffd6dcc80
#
_cell.length_a   1.000
_cell.length_b   1.000
_cell.length_c   1.000
_cell.angle_alpha   90.00
_cell.angle_beta   90.00
_cell.angle_gamma   90.00
#
_symmetry.space_group_name_H-M   'P 1'
#
loop_
_entity.id
_entity.type
_entity.pdbx_description
1 polymer ?
#
loop_
_entity_poly.entity_id
_entity_poly.type
_entity_poly.pdbx_seq_one_letter_code
_entity_poly.pdbx_strand_id
1 'polypeptide(L)'
;AYVPLNYIDYCGRFLFYLGDVPTNQYKSYGKADESPLFQWDITPTSDEAIYFFKSAYVSLARTNSVLDNVARMSDISAAARNKILGEAHFLRAFNHFMLVINYGSVPIRSKTVSSTSDSYKDFSPISDVYAFIIGELEDAIGLLPVNKVQGRADKVAAQALLARVYLYLASAKASGAPGYDWVSDADEMYSLAARYAGDVLNNQTVYRLDPDLGNVYDVEHQADGVEHIFMTSMNREASGMEGTYSQLPQMFSIQTGSIVYISSSLGKNSREVMKFLDYESGYQVMRVDNDFRNTYDDDDLRKQLMVTTIYNEDGSVLAAYDPSNLTSSDNIKNKFFYPFCRKYTDPKSKANRTSANLYLIRFAEVALTYAEAVGPTDEGYKWVNEVRKRAGLEALPEGLPIEDFREAVIEERTKELAFEGHGIYDLRRLNRVDEQHITNKAFKPTYAYFYPAPQRELDLNPQK
;
A
#
# COMPACT_ATOMS: atom_id res chain seq x y z
N ALA A 1 -9.94 17.31 -1.24
CA ALA A 1 -8.97 16.70 -0.34
C ALA A 1 -8.49 15.33 -0.83
N TYR A 2 -9.37 14.45 -1.37
CA TYR A 2 -9.02 13.11 -1.85
C TYR A 2 -8.19 13.08 -3.15
N VAL A 3 -8.39 14.04 -4.05
CA VAL A 3 -7.75 14.05 -5.38
C VAL A 3 -6.23 13.81 -5.36
N PRO A 4 -5.45 14.39 -4.42
CA PRO A 4 -4.02 14.12 -4.38
C PRO A 4 -3.64 12.64 -4.19
N LEU A 5 -4.49 11.82 -3.58
CA LEU A 5 -4.25 10.39 -3.45
C LEU A 5 -4.11 9.67 -4.81
N ASN A 6 -4.73 10.22 -5.86
CA ASN A 6 -4.66 9.69 -7.21
C ASN A 6 -3.40 10.16 -7.98
N TYR A 7 -2.62 11.10 -7.45
CA TYR A 7 -1.44 11.61 -8.15
C TYR A 7 -0.37 10.51 -8.30
N ILE A 8 0.23 10.46 -9.49
CA ILE A 8 1.38 9.58 -9.75
C ILE A 8 2.49 9.83 -8.74
N ASP A 9 2.74 11.10 -8.43
CA ASP A 9 3.77 11.56 -7.50
C ASP A 9 3.38 11.35 -6.01
N TYR A 10 2.30 10.62 -5.75
CA TYR A 10 1.89 10.22 -4.41
C TYR A 10 1.52 8.72 -4.38
N CYS A 11 0.25 8.38 -4.09
CA CYS A 11 -0.13 6.98 -4.01
C CYS A 11 -0.10 6.28 -5.39
N GLY A 12 -0.28 7.00 -6.51
CA GLY A 12 -0.36 6.41 -7.85
C GLY A 12 0.91 5.69 -8.33
N ARG A 13 2.08 6.01 -7.80
CA ARG A 13 3.35 5.36 -8.12
C ARG A 13 4.30 5.30 -6.92
N PHE A 14 4.51 6.43 -6.25
CA PHE A 14 5.53 6.52 -5.21
C PHE A 14 5.18 5.71 -3.95
N LEU A 15 3.92 5.33 -3.73
CA LEU A 15 3.57 4.37 -2.69
C LEU A 15 4.34 3.05 -2.85
N PHE A 16 4.40 2.51 -4.07
CA PHE A 16 5.15 1.28 -4.36
C PHE A 16 6.65 1.53 -4.37
N TYR A 17 7.06 2.67 -4.92
CA TYR A 17 8.48 3.00 -4.99
C TYR A 17 9.09 3.08 -3.60
N LEU A 18 8.49 3.83 -2.70
CA LEU A 18 8.96 3.95 -1.32
C LEU A 18 8.68 2.70 -0.48
N GLY A 19 7.54 2.03 -0.72
CA GLY A 19 7.07 0.91 0.09
C GLY A 19 7.68 -0.45 -0.27
N ASP A 20 7.82 -0.74 -1.56
CA ASP A 20 8.17 -2.10 -2.02
C ASP A 20 9.49 -2.19 -2.79
N VAL A 21 9.85 -1.15 -3.58
CA VAL A 21 11.06 -1.20 -4.42
C VAL A 21 12.34 -1.48 -3.64
N PRO A 22 12.53 -0.95 -2.42
CA PRO A 22 13.71 -1.28 -1.62
C PRO A 22 13.75 -2.71 -1.08
N THR A 23 12.69 -3.50 -1.29
CA THR A 23 12.59 -4.89 -0.81
C THR A 23 13.03 -5.90 -1.86
N ASN A 24 12.87 -7.18 -1.56
CA ASN A 24 13.17 -8.29 -2.47
C ASN A 24 11.99 -8.66 -3.40
N GLN A 25 10.86 -7.93 -3.37
CA GLN A 25 9.68 -8.25 -4.19
C GLN A 25 9.91 -7.98 -5.68
N TYR A 26 10.78 -7.03 -5.98
CA TYR A 26 11.04 -6.61 -7.35
C TYR A 26 12.50 -6.78 -7.76
N LYS A 27 12.66 -7.16 -9.02
CA LYS A 27 13.92 -7.10 -9.76
C LYS A 27 13.95 -5.84 -10.59
N SER A 28 15.02 -5.06 -10.49
CA SER A 28 15.16 -3.86 -11.30
C SER A 28 15.70 -4.17 -12.71
N TYR A 29 15.40 -3.31 -13.68
CA TYR A 29 15.96 -3.38 -15.03
C TYR A 29 15.93 -2.02 -15.75
N GLY A 30 16.97 -1.75 -16.51
CA GLY A 30 17.12 -0.52 -17.28
C GLY A 30 17.26 0.70 -16.37
N LYS A 31 16.62 1.82 -16.74
CA LYS A 31 16.70 3.06 -15.95
C LYS A 31 16.19 2.91 -14.51
N ALA A 32 15.36 1.92 -14.24
CA ALA A 32 14.92 1.63 -12.87
C ALA A 32 16.05 1.07 -12.01
N ASP A 33 17.08 0.41 -12.60
CA ASP A 33 18.27 -0.06 -11.89
C ASP A 33 19.14 1.11 -11.39
N GLU A 34 18.99 2.26 -12.00
CA GLU A 34 19.67 3.50 -11.59
C GLU A 34 18.86 4.26 -10.52
N SER A 35 17.63 3.80 -10.18
CA SER A 35 16.83 4.44 -9.16
C SER A 35 17.55 4.41 -7.81
N PRO A 36 17.64 5.55 -7.12
CA PRO A 36 18.25 5.61 -5.78
C PRO A 36 17.60 4.66 -4.78
N LEU A 37 16.31 4.33 -4.95
CA LEU A 37 15.60 3.38 -4.08
C LEU A 37 16.08 1.95 -4.28
N PHE A 38 16.29 1.51 -5.51
CA PHE A 38 16.87 0.19 -5.78
C PHE A 38 18.30 0.06 -5.28
N GLN A 39 19.06 1.14 -5.34
CA GLN A 39 20.46 1.16 -4.93
C GLN A 39 20.64 1.49 -3.44
N TRP A 40 19.56 1.78 -2.72
CA TRP A 40 19.62 2.29 -1.33
C TRP A 40 20.50 3.55 -1.19
N ASP A 41 20.51 4.38 -2.22
CA ASP A 41 21.28 5.63 -2.31
C ASP A 41 20.39 6.87 -2.42
N ILE A 42 19.27 6.83 -1.74
CA ILE A 42 18.33 7.96 -1.68
C ILE A 42 18.95 9.14 -0.94
N THR A 43 18.78 10.34 -1.47
CA THR A 43 19.30 11.59 -0.91
C THR A 43 18.19 12.63 -0.75
N PRO A 44 18.42 13.74 -0.01
CA PRO A 44 17.44 14.83 0.10
C PRO A 44 17.04 15.47 -1.24
N THR A 45 17.80 15.21 -2.31
CA THR A 45 17.55 15.73 -3.66
C THR A 45 16.96 14.70 -4.61
N SER A 46 16.69 13.48 -4.14
CA SER A 46 16.06 12.42 -4.93
C SER A 46 14.59 12.74 -5.19
N ASP A 47 14.15 12.58 -6.43
CA ASP A 47 12.79 12.88 -6.87
C ASP A 47 11.73 12.13 -6.06
N GLU A 48 11.99 10.88 -5.74
CA GLU A 48 11.07 10.02 -4.97
C GLU A 48 10.80 10.59 -3.57
N ALA A 49 11.84 11.07 -2.89
CA ALA A 49 11.68 11.72 -1.58
C ALA A 49 10.93 13.05 -1.70
N ILE A 50 11.27 13.86 -2.71
CA ILE A 50 10.71 15.19 -2.90
C ILE A 50 9.22 15.13 -3.27
N TYR A 51 8.86 14.34 -4.28
CA TYR A 51 7.51 14.36 -4.83
C TYR A 51 6.49 13.72 -3.89
N PHE A 52 6.84 12.64 -3.21
CA PHE A 52 5.95 12.03 -2.23
C PHE A 52 5.66 12.99 -1.07
N PHE A 53 6.72 13.58 -0.48
CA PHE A 53 6.59 14.57 0.60
C PHE A 53 5.70 15.74 0.18
N LYS A 54 6.00 16.36 -0.96
CA LYS A 54 5.23 17.48 -1.51
C LYS A 54 3.75 17.12 -1.71
N SER A 55 3.47 15.95 -2.29
CA SER A 55 2.10 15.53 -2.60
C SER A 55 1.28 15.26 -1.33
N ALA A 56 1.90 14.70 -0.29
CA ALA A 56 1.27 14.54 1.02
C ALA A 56 0.88 15.91 1.62
N TYR A 57 1.77 16.90 1.56
CA TYR A 57 1.47 18.25 2.06
C TYR A 57 0.46 19.01 1.20
N VAL A 58 0.37 18.75 -0.10
CA VAL A 58 -0.73 19.26 -0.94
C VAL A 58 -2.07 18.69 -0.48
N SER A 59 -2.12 17.39 -0.15
CA SER A 59 -3.32 16.77 0.42
C SER A 59 -3.68 17.39 1.77
N LEU A 60 -2.70 17.59 2.66
CA LEU A 60 -2.89 18.22 3.96
C LEU A 60 -3.41 19.66 3.85
N ALA A 61 -2.87 20.46 2.94
CA ALA A 61 -3.35 21.84 2.72
C ALA A 61 -4.82 21.87 2.31
N ARG A 62 -5.23 21.00 1.37
CA ARG A 62 -6.64 20.85 0.95
C ARG A 62 -7.53 20.34 2.08
N THR A 63 -7.03 19.42 2.89
CA THR A 63 -7.75 18.84 4.04
C THR A 63 -7.97 19.88 5.13
N ASN A 64 -6.94 20.66 5.47
CA ASN A 64 -7.03 21.75 6.43
C ASN A 64 -8.05 22.81 5.98
N SER A 65 -8.06 23.16 4.68
CA SER A 65 -9.05 24.08 4.12
C SER A 65 -10.48 23.56 4.31
N VAL A 66 -10.71 22.24 4.16
CA VAL A 66 -12.03 21.64 4.45
C VAL A 66 -12.39 21.80 5.93
N LEU A 67 -11.49 21.43 6.85
CA LEU A 67 -11.72 21.52 8.29
C LEU A 67 -12.03 22.95 8.74
N ASP A 68 -11.23 23.93 8.27
CA ASP A 68 -11.39 25.33 8.65
C ASP A 68 -12.69 25.96 8.13
N ASN A 69 -13.18 25.53 6.97
CA ASN A 69 -14.37 26.11 6.33
C ASN A 69 -15.66 25.39 6.72
N VAL A 70 -15.68 24.04 6.69
CA VAL A 70 -16.88 23.25 6.94
C VAL A 70 -17.38 23.41 8.38
N ALA A 71 -16.46 23.58 9.34
CA ALA A 71 -16.82 23.84 10.73
C ALA A 71 -17.68 25.10 10.91
N ARG A 72 -17.56 26.08 10.02
CA ARG A 72 -18.28 27.39 10.05
C ARG A 72 -19.56 27.42 9.21
N MET A 73 -19.82 26.39 8.40
CA MET A 73 -21.02 26.35 7.55
C MET A 73 -22.27 26.15 8.39
N SER A 74 -23.28 26.99 8.18
CA SER A 74 -24.56 26.91 8.88
C SER A 74 -25.68 26.27 8.06
N ASP A 75 -25.49 26.16 6.75
CA ASP A 75 -26.48 25.75 5.76
C ASP A 75 -26.45 24.26 5.40
N ILE A 76 -25.69 23.47 6.15
CA ILE A 76 -25.61 22.00 6.01
C ILE A 76 -26.12 21.29 7.26
N SER A 77 -26.69 20.09 7.08
CA SER A 77 -27.13 19.28 8.22
C SER A 77 -25.97 18.85 9.10
N ALA A 78 -26.23 18.61 10.39
CA ALA A 78 -25.21 18.12 11.32
C ALA A 78 -24.60 16.79 10.85
N ALA A 79 -25.40 15.88 10.29
CA ALA A 79 -24.92 14.60 9.77
C ALA A 79 -23.97 14.80 8.56
N ALA A 80 -24.30 15.69 7.63
CA ALA A 80 -23.44 16.00 6.49
C ALA A 80 -22.13 16.67 6.94
N ARG A 81 -22.23 17.62 7.90
CA ARG A 81 -21.05 18.28 8.51
C ARG A 81 -20.15 17.25 9.17
N ASN A 82 -20.68 16.41 10.05
CA ASN A 82 -19.91 15.40 10.76
C ASN A 82 -19.21 14.45 9.80
N LYS A 83 -19.91 13.98 8.75
CA LYS A 83 -19.30 13.13 7.72
C LYS A 83 -18.13 13.83 7.04
N ILE A 84 -18.29 15.07 6.59
CA ILE A 84 -17.21 15.80 5.87
C ILE A 84 -16.03 16.06 6.81
N LEU A 85 -16.28 16.46 8.06
CA LEU A 85 -15.21 16.67 9.04
C LEU A 85 -14.50 15.36 9.37
N GLY A 86 -15.23 14.27 9.60
CA GLY A 86 -14.66 12.96 9.88
C GLY A 86 -13.79 12.44 8.72
N GLU A 87 -14.24 12.59 7.47
CA GLU A 87 -13.43 12.27 6.29
C GLU A 87 -12.13 13.14 6.23
N ALA A 88 -12.22 14.41 6.61
CA ALA A 88 -11.07 15.29 6.63
C ALA A 88 -10.09 14.95 7.76
N HIS A 89 -10.57 14.63 8.97
CA HIS A 89 -9.73 14.12 10.06
C HIS A 89 -9.01 12.83 9.64
N PHE A 90 -9.72 11.87 9.03
CA PHE A 90 -9.09 10.66 8.49
C PHE A 90 -7.98 10.97 7.49
N LEU A 91 -8.22 11.83 6.50
CA LEU A 91 -7.22 12.19 5.50
C LEU A 91 -6.01 12.91 6.12
N ARG A 92 -6.23 13.74 7.14
CA ARG A 92 -5.14 14.41 7.84
C ARG A 92 -4.27 13.41 8.59
N ALA A 93 -4.89 12.46 9.29
CA ALA A 93 -4.19 11.36 9.94
C ALA A 93 -3.44 10.48 8.93
N PHE A 94 -4.11 10.05 7.86
CA PHE A 94 -3.51 9.21 6.82
C PHE A 94 -2.25 9.85 6.22
N ASN A 95 -2.33 11.12 5.84
CA ASN A 95 -1.18 11.81 5.25
C ASN A 95 -0.02 11.99 6.25
N HIS A 96 -0.29 12.31 7.52
CA HIS A 96 0.76 12.39 8.54
C HIS A 96 1.35 11.00 8.86
N PHE A 97 0.52 9.94 8.84
CA PHE A 97 1.03 8.58 9.01
C PHE A 97 1.97 8.20 7.86
N MET A 98 1.57 8.46 6.61
CA MET A 98 2.45 8.23 5.45
C MET A 98 3.74 9.05 5.51
N LEU A 99 3.69 10.26 6.05
CA LEU A 99 4.88 11.09 6.24
C LEU A 99 5.80 10.53 7.34
N VAL A 100 5.25 10.19 8.51
CA VAL A 100 6.08 9.76 9.65
C VAL A 100 6.76 8.42 9.42
N ILE A 101 6.10 7.45 8.79
CA ILE A 101 6.71 6.14 8.48
C ILE A 101 7.78 6.22 7.37
N ASN A 102 7.71 7.27 6.53
CA ASN A 102 8.71 7.50 5.50
C ASN A 102 9.87 8.38 5.97
N TYR A 103 9.62 9.47 6.69
CA TYR A 103 10.61 10.53 6.96
C TYR A 103 10.93 10.70 8.45
N GLY A 104 10.25 9.99 9.34
CA GLY A 104 10.41 10.19 10.80
C GLY A 104 9.81 11.50 11.27
N SER A 105 10.63 12.38 11.83
CA SER A 105 10.20 13.71 12.23
C SER A 105 9.75 14.52 11.02
N VAL A 106 8.57 15.16 11.12
CA VAL A 106 7.96 15.96 10.04
C VAL A 106 7.15 17.11 10.63
N PRO A 107 6.96 18.22 9.89
CA PRO A 107 6.10 19.31 10.34
C PRO A 107 4.62 18.89 10.47
N ILE A 108 4.03 19.07 11.65
CA ILE A 108 2.58 18.86 11.83
C ILE A 108 1.83 20.07 11.29
N ARG A 109 1.07 19.89 10.22
CA ARG A 109 0.23 20.92 9.59
C ARG A 109 -1.24 20.70 9.95
N SER A 110 -1.71 21.38 10.99
CA SER A 110 -3.07 21.23 11.54
C SER A 110 -4.03 22.35 11.11
N LYS A 111 -3.57 23.37 10.37
CA LYS A 111 -4.37 24.52 9.93
C LYS A 111 -3.97 24.96 8.52
N THR A 112 -4.86 25.68 7.86
CA THR A 112 -4.56 26.34 6.60
C THR A 112 -3.49 27.41 6.79
N VAL A 113 -2.50 27.44 5.89
CA VAL A 113 -1.47 28.48 5.86
C VAL A 113 -2.14 29.78 5.39
N SER A 114 -2.09 30.81 6.23
CA SER A 114 -2.75 32.10 5.97
C SER A 114 -1.77 33.24 5.67
N SER A 115 -0.49 33.05 5.98
CA SER A 115 0.56 34.07 5.79
C SER A 115 1.91 33.40 5.47
N THR A 116 2.86 34.18 4.99
CA THR A 116 4.23 33.69 4.76
C THR A 116 4.88 33.22 6.06
N SER A 117 4.60 33.87 7.20
CA SER A 117 5.12 33.44 8.51
C SER A 117 4.57 32.06 8.92
N ASP A 118 3.32 31.72 8.55
CA ASP A 118 2.72 30.41 8.84
C ASP A 118 3.27 29.30 7.96
N SER A 119 3.98 29.65 6.87
CA SER A 119 4.56 28.66 5.96
C SER A 119 5.76 27.93 6.58
N TYR A 120 6.43 28.56 7.52
CA TYR A 120 7.53 27.94 8.27
C TYR A 120 6.99 27.13 9.43
N LYS A 121 7.46 25.88 9.55
CA LYS A 121 7.06 25.00 10.63
C LYS A 121 8.19 24.03 10.95
N ASP A 122 8.61 24.00 12.19
CA ASP A 122 9.65 23.10 12.67
C ASP A 122 9.21 21.63 12.50
N PHE A 123 10.20 20.75 12.38
CA PHE A 123 9.99 19.31 12.40
C PHE A 123 9.56 18.90 13.82
N SER A 124 8.45 18.23 13.91
CA SER A 124 7.93 17.70 15.18
C SER A 124 8.57 16.35 15.49
N PRO A 125 8.84 16.03 16.75
CA PRO A 125 9.28 14.70 17.15
C PRO A 125 8.32 13.61 16.66
N ILE A 126 8.84 12.41 16.38
CA ILE A 126 8.04 11.27 15.93
C ILE A 126 6.88 10.99 16.90
N SER A 127 7.13 11.07 18.23
CA SER A 127 6.10 10.90 19.26
C SER A 127 4.92 11.85 19.10
N ASP A 128 5.21 13.12 18.83
CA ASP A 128 4.17 14.16 18.71
C ASP A 128 3.35 13.95 17.42
N VAL A 129 4.01 13.51 16.34
CA VAL A 129 3.33 13.18 15.09
C VAL A 129 2.38 12.00 15.29
N TYR A 130 2.81 10.94 16.00
CA TYR A 130 1.92 9.80 16.30
C TYR A 130 0.78 10.20 17.25
N ALA A 131 1.04 11.00 18.29
CA ALA A 131 -0.02 11.50 19.16
C ALA A 131 -1.07 12.31 18.38
N PHE A 132 -0.61 13.14 17.43
CA PHE A 132 -1.51 13.87 16.53
C PHE A 132 -2.32 12.95 15.64
N ILE A 133 -1.70 11.94 15.01
CA ILE A 133 -2.38 10.95 14.15
C ILE A 133 -3.48 10.22 14.93
N ILE A 134 -3.17 9.75 16.14
CA ILE A 134 -4.11 9.01 16.98
C ILE A 134 -5.32 9.89 17.31
N GLY A 135 -5.10 11.13 17.76
CA GLY A 135 -6.21 12.06 18.06
C GLY A 135 -7.09 12.34 16.83
N GLU A 136 -6.49 12.52 15.65
CA GLU A 136 -7.24 12.72 14.40
C GLU A 136 -8.08 11.51 14.01
N LEU A 137 -7.57 10.29 14.24
CA LEU A 137 -8.32 9.06 13.95
C LEU A 137 -9.45 8.83 14.96
N GLU A 138 -9.25 9.17 16.23
CA GLU A 138 -10.32 9.11 17.24
C GLU A 138 -11.43 10.10 16.91
N ASP A 139 -11.11 11.32 16.49
CA ASP A 139 -12.08 12.30 16.01
C ASP A 139 -12.83 11.77 14.78
N ALA A 140 -12.11 11.17 13.81
CA ALA A 140 -12.72 10.58 12.62
C ALA A 140 -13.71 9.43 13.00
N ILE A 141 -13.31 8.53 13.92
CA ILE A 141 -14.15 7.43 14.40
C ILE A 141 -15.42 7.96 15.08
N GLY A 142 -15.32 9.07 15.83
CA GLY A 142 -16.45 9.71 16.50
C GLY A 142 -17.44 10.36 15.54
N LEU A 143 -16.96 10.85 14.39
CA LEU A 143 -17.76 11.62 13.44
C LEU A 143 -18.31 10.79 12.28
N LEU A 144 -17.62 9.73 11.85
CA LEU A 144 -17.96 8.96 10.67
C LEU A 144 -19.01 7.87 10.96
N PRO A 145 -20.00 7.69 10.07
CA PRO A 145 -20.83 6.48 10.07
C PRO A 145 -20.07 5.31 9.41
N VAL A 146 -20.57 4.09 9.62
CA VAL A 146 -20.23 2.94 8.77
C VAL A 146 -21.01 3.09 7.46
N ASN A 147 -20.34 3.45 6.39
CA ASN A 147 -20.97 3.72 5.09
C ASN A 147 -19.98 3.60 3.96
N LYS A 148 -19.91 2.42 3.35
CA LYS A 148 -19.00 2.15 2.24
C LYS A 148 -19.35 3.01 1.01
N VAL A 149 -18.38 3.82 0.61
CA VAL A 149 -18.39 4.56 -0.66
C VAL A 149 -17.00 4.43 -1.25
N GLN A 150 -16.89 3.96 -2.48
CA GLN A 150 -15.60 3.81 -3.16
C GLN A 150 -14.78 5.11 -3.10
N GLY A 151 -13.52 5.00 -2.70
CA GLY A 151 -12.59 6.12 -2.59
C GLY A 151 -12.88 7.11 -1.47
N ARG A 152 -13.77 6.75 -0.53
CA ARG A 152 -14.08 7.56 0.65
C ARG A 152 -13.84 6.78 1.93
N ALA A 153 -13.34 7.47 2.93
CA ALA A 153 -13.20 6.90 4.25
C ALA A 153 -14.56 6.87 4.98
N ASP A 154 -14.75 5.82 5.74
CA ASP A 154 -15.81 5.67 6.71
C ASP A 154 -15.25 5.33 8.10
N LYS A 155 -16.11 5.08 9.08
CA LYS A 155 -15.68 4.71 10.43
C LYS A 155 -14.77 3.49 10.44
N VAL A 156 -15.05 2.50 9.59
CA VAL A 156 -14.27 1.26 9.51
C VAL A 156 -12.85 1.54 8.97
N ALA A 157 -12.74 2.43 7.99
CA ALA A 157 -11.43 2.84 7.47
C ALA A 157 -10.58 3.55 8.56
N ALA A 158 -11.21 4.39 9.40
CA ALA A 158 -10.52 5.06 10.49
C ALA A 158 -10.07 4.06 11.59
N GLN A 159 -10.92 3.10 11.96
CA GLN A 159 -10.57 2.03 12.90
C GLN A 159 -9.44 1.14 12.36
N ALA A 160 -9.49 0.75 11.09
CA ALA A 160 -8.48 -0.06 10.43
C ALA A 160 -7.11 0.65 10.37
N LEU A 161 -7.10 1.94 10.04
CA LEU A 161 -5.87 2.72 10.05
C LEU A 161 -5.30 2.88 11.47
N LEU A 162 -6.16 3.10 12.46
CA LEU A 162 -5.72 3.20 13.85
C LEU A 162 -5.15 1.88 14.39
N ALA A 163 -5.73 0.75 14.00
CA ALA A 163 -5.17 -0.58 14.28
C ALA A 163 -3.76 -0.75 13.67
N ARG A 164 -3.56 -0.33 12.41
CA ARG A 164 -2.25 -0.34 11.75
C ARG A 164 -1.24 0.56 12.47
N VAL A 165 -1.66 1.76 12.88
CA VAL A 165 -0.82 2.70 13.65
C VAL A 165 -0.33 2.04 14.95
N TYR A 166 -1.22 1.46 15.71
CA TYR A 166 -0.86 0.79 16.98
C TYR A 166 -0.01 -0.47 16.76
N LEU A 167 -0.30 -1.28 15.72
CA LEU A 167 0.55 -2.42 15.38
C LEU A 167 1.98 -1.97 15.04
N TYR A 168 2.11 -0.87 14.29
CA TYR A 168 3.42 -0.32 13.95
C TYR A 168 4.18 0.09 15.21
N LEU A 169 3.55 0.82 16.12
CA LEU A 169 4.14 1.22 17.41
C LEU A 169 4.53 0.01 18.26
N ALA A 170 3.65 -0.98 18.37
CA ALA A 170 3.86 -2.20 19.15
C ALA A 170 5.08 -2.98 18.67
N SER A 171 5.09 -3.32 17.38
CA SER A 171 6.16 -4.12 16.78
C SER A 171 7.48 -3.37 16.69
N ALA A 172 7.46 -2.06 16.40
CA ALA A 172 8.66 -1.23 16.37
C ALA A 172 9.31 -1.13 17.77
N LYS A 173 8.50 -1.00 18.83
CA LYS A 173 8.99 -1.03 20.21
C LYS A 173 9.54 -2.41 20.59
N ALA A 174 8.79 -3.46 20.30
CA ALA A 174 9.17 -4.83 20.64
C ALA A 174 10.48 -5.27 19.96
N SER A 175 10.68 -4.86 18.70
CA SER A 175 11.88 -5.17 17.92
C SER A 175 13.08 -4.25 18.19
N GLY A 176 12.88 -3.15 18.93
CA GLY A 176 13.90 -2.11 19.11
C GLY A 176 14.20 -1.31 17.83
N ALA A 177 13.21 -1.13 16.95
CA ALA A 177 13.38 -0.36 15.74
C ALA A 177 13.79 1.11 16.03
N PRO A 178 14.77 1.67 15.31
CA PRO A 178 15.24 3.04 15.53
C PRO A 178 14.11 4.08 15.44
N GLY A 179 14.11 5.03 16.39
CA GLY A 179 13.14 6.13 16.45
C GLY A 179 11.85 5.82 17.22
N TYR A 180 11.74 4.63 17.86
CA TYR A 180 10.55 4.21 18.61
C TYR A 180 10.83 3.96 20.11
N ASP A 181 11.98 4.39 20.63
CA ASP A 181 12.37 4.25 22.04
C ASP A 181 11.39 4.93 23.00
N TRP A 182 10.72 5.99 22.55
CA TRP A 182 9.74 6.76 23.30
C TRP A 182 8.44 5.99 23.58
N VAL A 183 8.14 4.92 22.85
CA VAL A 183 7.01 4.04 23.14
C VAL A 183 7.28 3.32 24.44
N SER A 184 6.41 3.51 25.44
CA SER A 184 6.63 2.99 26.79
C SER A 184 6.40 1.49 26.89
N ASP A 185 5.32 0.99 26.29
CA ASP A 185 4.82 -0.38 26.45
C ASP A 185 4.35 -0.97 25.12
N ALA A 186 5.04 -2.00 24.65
CA ALA A 186 4.69 -2.70 23.40
C ALA A 186 3.39 -3.50 23.56
N ASP A 187 3.16 -4.12 24.71
CA ASP A 187 1.99 -4.97 24.97
C ASP A 187 0.70 -4.13 25.04
N GLU A 188 0.79 -2.92 25.60
CA GLU A 188 -0.32 -1.96 25.53
C GLU A 188 -0.64 -1.61 24.07
N MET A 189 0.36 -1.33 23.25
CA MET A 189 0.16 -1.00 21.83
C MET A 189 -0.41 -2.20 21.05
N TYR A 190 0.05 -3.44 21.31
CA TYR A 190 -0.55 -4.64 20.75
C TYR A 190 -2.03 -4.78 21.16
N SER A 191 -2.34 -4.54 22.43
CA SER A 191 -3.72 -4.60 22.93
C SER A 191 -4.63 -3.58 22.25
N LEU A 192 -4.15 -2.37 22.00
CA LEU A 192 -4.87 -1.33 21.27
C LEU A 192 -5.03 -1.69 19.79
N ALA A 193 -3.99 -2.23 19.15
CA ALA A 193 -4.08 -2.73 17.78
C ALA A 193 -5.14 -3.83 17.66
N ALA A 194 -5.13 -4.80 18.58
CA ALA A 194 -6.12 -5.87 18.63
C ALA A 194 -7.54 -5.34 18.85
N ARG A 195 -7.72 -4.37 19.73
CA ARG A 195 -9.03 -3.76 19.98
C ARG A 195 -9.63 -3.14 18.71
N TYR A 196 -8.88 -2.24 18.05
CA TYR A 196 -9.40 -1.53 16.87
C TYR A 196 -9.53 -2.46 15.65
N ALA A 197 -8.62 -3.42 15.46
CA ALA A 197 -8.77 -4.45 14.43
C ALA A 197 -9.99 -5.34 14.73
N GLY A 198 -10.17 -5.76 15.99
CA GLY A 198 -11.33 -6.54 16.44
C GLY A 198 -12.67 -5.81 16.21
N ASP A 199 -12.70 -4.50 16.40
CA ASP A 199 -13.89 -3.68 16.07
C ASP A 199 -14.24 -3.77 14.57
N VAL A 200 -13.25 -3.74 13.70
CA VAL A 200 -13.45 -3.93 12.24
C VAL A 200 -13.94 -5.34 11.93
N LEU A 201 -13.35 -6.36 12.54
CA LEU A 201 -13.63 -7.75 12.22
C LEU A 201 -15.01 -8.21 12.72
N ASN A 202 -15.47 -7.70 13.86
CA ASN A 202 -16.61 -8.25 14.59
C ASN A 202 -17.83 -7.30 14.70
N ASN A 203 -17.64 -5.99 14.61
CA ASN A 203 -18.65 -5.01 14.95
C ASN A 203 -19.30 -4.32 13.73
N GLN A 204 -19.12 -4.86 12.53
CA GLN A 204 -19.75 -4.38 11.31
C GLN A 204 -20.04 -5.54 10.35
N THR A 205 -20.86 -5.32 9.33
CA THR A 205 -21.30 -6.34 8.36
C THR A 205 -21.05 -5.94 6.91
N VAL A 206 -20.44 -4.78 6.70
CA VAL A 206 -20.23 -4.19 5.36
C VAL A 206 -19.00 -4.79 4.70
N TYR A 207 -17.94 -5.00 5.49
CA TYR A 207 -16.64 -5.49 5.01
C TYR A 207 -16.36 -6.89 5.55
N ARG A 208 -15.77 -7.73 4.72
CA ARG A 208 -15.31 -9.08 5.07
C ARG A 208 -14.26 -9.55 4.08
N LEU A 209 -13.60 -10.67 4.35
CA LEU A 209 -12.79 -11.36 3.35
C LEU A 209 -13.68 -11.74 2.16
N ASP A 210 -13.24 -11.42 0.96
CA ASP A 210 -13.86 -11.95 -0.25
C ASP A 210 -13.46 -13.44 -0.37
N PRO A 211 -14.42 -14.36 -0.49
CA PRO A 211 -14.10 -15.77 -0.60
C PRO A 211 -13.37 -16.12 -1.91
N ASP A 212 -13.51 -15.29 -2.93
CA ASP A 212 -12.81 -15.43 -4.20
C ASP A 212 -11.68 -14.39 -4.30
N LEU A 213 -10.44 -14.87 -4.20
CA LEU A 213 -9.26 -14.02 -4.34
C LEU A 213 -9.20 -13.30 -5.69
N GLY A 214 -9.78 -13.87 -6.74
CA GLY A 214 -9.88 -13.25 -8.07
C GLY A 214 -10.69 -11.95 -8.03
N ASN A 215 -11.79 -11.92 -7.29
CA ASN A 215 -12.64 -10.73 -7.16
C ASN A 215 -11.91 -9.55 -6.50
N VAL A 216 -10.99 -9.84 -5.56
CA VAL A 216 -10.23 -8.78 -4.87
C VAL A 216 -9.45 -7.92 -5.86
N TYR A 217 -8.93 -8.53 -6.92
CA TYR A 217 -8.08 -7.87 -7.91
C TYR A 217 -8.76 -7.62 -9.26
N ASP A 218 -10.04 -7.96 -9.38
CA ASP A 218 -10.80 -7.66 -10.59
C ASP A 218 -11.30 -6.21 -10.55
N VAL A 219 -10.82 -5.42 -11.50
CA VAL A 219 -11.17 -4.00 -11.61
C VAL A 219 -12.68 -3.75 -11.77
N GLU A 220 -13.42 -4.69 -12.35
CA GLU A 220 -14.87 -4.57 -12.54
C GLU A 220 -15.65 -4.85 -11.23
N HIS A 221 -15.05 -5.56 -10.27
CA HIS A 221 -15.65 -5.89 -8.97
C HIS A 221 -15.21 -4.96 -7.83
N GLN A 222 -14.25 -4.07 -8.04
CA GLN A 222 -13.71 -3.21 -6.97
C GLN A 222 -14.77 -2.31 -6.31
N ALA A 223 -15.73 -1.79 -7.08
CA ALA A 223 -16.76 -0.89 -6.55
C ALA A 223 -17.71 -1.60 -5.59
N ASP A 224 -18.10 -2.83 -5.91
CA ASP A 224 -19.06 -3.66 -5.15
C ASP A 224 -18.34 -4.66 -4.23
N GLY A 225 -17.04 -4.82 -4.39
CA GLY A 225 -16.19 -5.75 -3.62
C GLY A 225 -16.31 -5.52 -2.11
N VAL A 226 -16.30 -6.60 -1.35
CA VAL A 226 -16.55 -6.56 0.11
C VAL A 226 -15.28 -6.41 0.93
N GLU A 227 -14.11 -6.52 0.31
CA GLU A 227 -12.83 -6.54 1.02
C GLU A 227 -12.13 -5.18 1.09
N HIS A 228 -12.35 -4.31 0.11
CA HIS A 228 -11.70 -2.99 0.06
C HIS A 228 -12.34 -2.02 1.04
N ILE A 229 -11.62 -1.73 2.13
CA ILE A 229 -12.05 -0.77 3.17
C ILE A 229 -11.74 0.66 2.72
N PHE A 230 -10.52 0.90 2.23
CA PHE A 230 -10.13 2.18 1.68
C PHE A 230 -9.22 1.99 0.47
N MET A 231 -9.58 2.63 -0.64
CA MET A 231 -8.82 2.60 -1.88
C MET A 231 -8.93 3.94 -2.60
N THR A 232 -8.12 4.16 -3.62
CA THR A 232 -8.29 5.30 -4.53
C THR A 232 -9.60 5.18 -5.29
N SER A 233 -9.98 6.23 -6.02
CA SER A 233 -11.20 6.22 -6.85
C SER A 233 -10.84 6.63 -8.27
N MET A 234 -10.44 5.63 -9.05
CA MET A 234 -10.12 5.77 -10.48
C MET A 234 -11.33 5.33 -11.31
N ASN A 235 -11.61 6.05 -12.38
CA ASN A 235 -12.66 5.71 -13.32
C ASN A 235 -12.23 6.11 -14.74
N ARG A 236 -11.91 5.14 -15.59
CA ARG A 236 -11.46 5.34 -16.97
C ARG A 236 -12.47 6.07 -17.86
N GLU A 237 -13.76 6.05 -17.51
CA GLU A 237 -14.83 6.69 -18.26
C GLU A 237 -15.12 8.13 -17.80
N ALA A 238 -14.50 8.61 -16.73
CA ALA A 238 -14.69 9.97 -16.25
C ALA A 238 -14.09 10.98 -17.23
N SER A 239 -14.68 12.18 -17.26
CA SER A 239 -14.15 13.30 -18.02
C SER A 239 -12.94 13.95 -17.31
N GLY A 240 -11.91 14.30 -18.07
CA GLY A 240 -10.70 14.94 -17.53
C GLY A 240 -9.61 13.95 -17.12
N MET A 241 -8.51 14.49 -16.59
CA MET A 241 -7.34 13.69 -16.19
C MET A 241 -7.41 13.24 -14.73
N GLU A 242 -8.00 14.04 -13.85
CA GLU A 242 -8.09 13.72 -12.42
C GLU A 242 -9.04 12.55 -12.20
N GLY A 243 -8.54 11.49 -11.55
CA GLY A 243 -9.33 10.27 -11.27
C GLY A 243 -9.46 9.30 -12.45
N THR A 244 -8.78 9.55 -13.58
CA THR A 244 -8.72 8.59 -14.70
C THR A 244 -7.29 8.20 -15.05
N TYR A 245 -6.34 9.09 -14.83
CA TYR A 245 -4.96 8.93 -15.24
C TYR A 245 -4.18 8.16 -14.19
N SER A 246 -3.70 6.98 -14.56
CA SER A 246 -2.78 6.19 -13.75
C SER A 246 -1.89 5.35 -14.67
N GLN A 247 -0.65 5.16 -14.25
CA GLN A 247 0.30 4.29 -14.94
C GLN A 247 0.33 2.87 -14.36
N LEU A 248 -0.51 2.57 -13.37
CA LEU A 248 -0.48 1.28 -12.66
C LEU A 248 -0.52 0.07 -13.59
N PRO A 249 -1.49 -0.07 -14.49
CA PRO A 249 -1.52 -1.23 -15.38
C PRO A 249 -0.26 -1.34 -16.23
N GLN A 250 0.28 -0.22 -16.74
CA GLN A 250 1.47 -0.22 -17.57
C GLN A 250 2.75 -0.49 -16.80
N MET A 251 2.86 -0.01 -15.55
CA MET A 251 4.05 -0.22 -14.72
C MET A 251 4.29 -1.70 -14.45
N PHE A 252 3.22 -2.45 -14.21
CA PHE A 252 3.29 -3.88 -13.91
C PHE A 252 3.27 -4.75 -15.17
N SER A 253 2.65 -4.31 -16.25
CA SER A 253 2.50 -5.12 -17.46
C SER A 253 3.82 -5.25 -18.22
N ILE A 254 3.92 -6.35 -18.99
CA ILE A 254 5.11 -6.64 -19.80
C ILE A 254 5.35 -5.59 -20.88
N GLN A 255 6.62 -5.35 -21.19
CA GLN A 255 7.05 -4.47 -22.26
C GLN A 255 7.06 -5.22 -23.59
N THR A 256 5.89 -5.45 -24.15
CA THR A 256 5.76 -5.95 -25.52
C THR A 256 5.00 -4.90 -26.30
N GLY A 257 5.28 -4.69 -27.58
CA GLY A 257 4.39 -3.82 -28.38
C GLY A 257 2.93 -4.12 -27.98
N SER A 258 2.07 -3.30 -28.17
CA SER A 258 0.62 -3.29 -27.90
C SER A 258 -0.03 -4.62 -27.49
N ILE A 259 -0.16 -4.86 -26.20
CA ILE A 259 -0.93 -5.99 -25.65
C ILE A 259 -2.18 -5.47 -24.96
N VAL A 260 -3.28 -6.14 -25.19
CA VAL A 260 -4.54 -5.95 -24.47
C VAL A 260 -4.90 -7.19 -23.71
N TYR A 261 -5.27 -7.03 -22.45
CA TYR A 261 -5.91 -8.09 -21.70
C TYR A 261 -7.28 -8.44 -22.27
N ILE A 262 -7.56 -9.72 -22.39
CA ILE A 262 -8.87 -10.23 -22.76
C ILE A 262 -9.55 -10.84 -21.54
N SER A 263 -8.84 -11.68 -20.81
CA SER A 263 -9.34 -12.27 -19.57
C SER A 263 -8.22 -12.72 -18.67
N SER A 264 -8.53 -12.77 -17.39
CA SER A 264 -7.69 -13.37 -16.35
C SER A 264 -8.59 -14.01 -15.29
N SER A 265 -8.15 -15.13 -14.74
CA SER A 265 -8.85 -15.82 -13.66
C SER A 265 -7.85 -16.46 -12.70
N LEU A 266 -8.29 -16.76 -11.47
CA LEU A 266 -7.51 -17.55 -10.51
C LEU A 266 -8.14 -18.94 -10.34
N GLY A 267 -7.32 -19.95 -10.11
CA GLY A 267 -7.77 -21.32 -9.92
C GLY A 267 -7.06 -22.35 -10.82
N LYS A 268 -7.44 -23.61 -10.72
CA LYS A 268 -6.72 -24.73 -11.37
C LYS A 268 -6.59 -24.60 -12.89
N ASN A 269 -7.50 -23.89 -13.54
CA ASN A 269 -7.51 -23.71 -14.99
C ASN A 269 -7.34 -22.23 -15.39
N SER A 270 -6.77 -21.42 -14.51
CA SER A 270 -6.57 -19.99 -14.77
C SER A 270 -5.57 -19.74 -15.89
N ARG A 271 -5.86 -18.78 -16.74
CA ARG A 271 -4.98 -18.37 -17.83
C ARG A 271 -5.06 -16.86 -18.01
N GLU A 272 -3.89 -16.23 -18.16
CA GLU A 272 -3.80 -14.86 -18.64
C GLU A 272 -3.94 -14.87 -20.16
N VAL A 273 -5.08 -14.44 -20.67
CA VAL A 273 -5.35 -14.37 -22.12
C VAL A 273 -5.16 -12.94 -22.59
N MET A 274 -4.24 -12.74 -23.51
CA MET A 274 -3.87 -11.44 -24.03
C MET A 274 -3.82 -11.48 -25.56
N LYS A 275 -3.98 -10.31 -26.17
CA LYS A 275 -3.89 -10.13 -27.60
C LYS A 275 -2.96 -8.98 -27.93
N PHE A 276 -2.07 -9.17 -28.91
CA PHE A 276 -1.31 -8.07 -29.47
C PHE A 276 -2.22 -7.12 -30.26
N LEU A 277 -2.09 -5.83 -29.97
CA LEU A 277 -2.72 -4.75 -30.72
C LEU A 277 -1.64 -3.78 -31.23
N ASP A 278 -1.99 -2.96 -32.20
CA ASP A 278 -1.04 -2.02 -32.84
C ASP A 278 -0.73 -0.77 -32.00
N TYR A 279 -1.19 -0.68 -30.75
CA TYR A 279 -0.92 0.44 -29.86
C TYR A 279 -0.76 -0.03 -28.41
N GLU A 280 0.14 0.61 -27.73
CA GLU A 280 0.45 0.63 -26.31
C GLU A 280 0.95 -0.66 -25.64
N SER A 281 2.16 -0.54 -25.09
CA SER A 281 2.82 -1.58 -24.32
C SER A 281 2.82 -1.23 -22.84
N GLY A 282 2.95 -2.25 -22.01
CA GLY A 282 3.40 -2.08 -20.63
C GLY A 282 4.83 -1.53 -20.58
N TYR A 283 5.19 -0.95 -19.43
CA TYR A 283 6.52 -0.42 -19.20
C TYR A 283 7.45 -1.44 -18.57
N GLN A 284 6.88 -2.47 -17.95
CA GLN A 284 7.58 -3.49 -17.16
C GLN A 284 8.63 -2.89 -16.21
N VAL A 285 8.26 -1.82 -15.52
CA VAL A 285 9.12 -1.15 -14.54
C VAL A 285 9.12 -1.95 -13.24
N MET A 286 7.94 -2.43 -12.84
CA MET A 286 7.74 -3.21 -11.62
C MET A 286 7.80 -4.70 -11.94
N ARG A 287 9.01 -5.24 -12.02
CA ARG A 287 9.26 -6.65 -12.35
C ARG A 287 9.32 -7.48 -11.10
N VAL A 288 8.54 -8.54 -11.07
CA VAL A 288 8.55 -9.47 -9.94
C VAL A 288 9.90 -10.18 -9.87
N ASP A 289 10.50 -10.21 -8.69
CA ASP A 289 11.68 -11.04 -8.45
C ASP A 289 11.27 -12.52 -8.44
N ASN A 290 11.98 -13.37 -9.19
CA ASN A 290 11.63 -14.77 -9.29
C ASN A 290 11.96 -15.54 -8.00
N ASP A 291 12.97 -15.14 -7.25
CA ASP A 291 13.30 -15.76 -5.96
C ASP A 291 12.20 -15.44 -4.95
N PHE A 292 11.69 -14.21 -4.94
CA PHE A 292 10.52 -13.85 -4.13
C PHE A 292 9.28 -14.67 -4.55
N ARG A 293 9.01 -14.80 -5.85
CA ARG A 293 7.90 -15.64 -6.34
C ARG A 293 8.03 -17.09 -5.87
N ASN A 294 9.26 -17.62 -5.81
CA ASN A 294 9.53 -18.99 -5.38
C ASN A 294 9.39 -19.21 -3.87
N THR A 295 9.21 -18.17 -3.05
CA THR A 295 8.85 -18.32 -1.64
C THR A 295 7.40 -18.77 -1.42
N TYR A 296 6.56 -18.69 -2.46
CA TYR A 296 5.19 -19.18 -2.42
C TYR A 296 5.14 -20.67 -2.75
N ASP A 297 4.36 -21.42 -1.98
CA ASP A 297 4.07 -22.81 -2.28
C ASP A 297 3.40 -22.96 -3.65
N ASP A 298 3.55 -24.12 -4.28
CA ASP A 298 2.95 -24.33 -5.61
C ASP A 298 1.43 -24.34 -5.57
N ASP A 299 0.83 -24.70 -4.45
CA ASP A 299 -0.62 -24.69 -4.22
C ASP A 299 -1.15 -23.32 -3.80
N ASP A 300 -0.27 -22.34 -3.49
CA ASP A 300 -0.69 -20.98 -3.12
C ASP A 300 -1.27 -20.26 -4.34
N LEU A 301 -2.57 -19.98 -4.31
CA LEU A 301 -3.26 -19.29 -5.40
C LEU A 301 -2.68 -17.88 -5.69
N ARG A 302 -2.06 -17.25 -4.70
CA ARG A 302 -1.42 -15.94 -4.86
C ARG A 302 -0.17 -15.99 -5.74
N LYS A 303 0.46 -17.16 -5.87
CA LYS A 303 1.56 -17.37 -6.83
C LYS A 303 1.13 -17.08 -8.26
N GLN A 304 -0.15 -17.30 -8.57
CA GLN A 304 -0.74 -17.04 -9.90
C GLN A 304 -0.93 -15.54 -10.17
N LEU A 305 -0.89 -14.68 -9.13
CA LEU A 305 -0.85 -13.24 -9.31
C LEU A 305 0.48 -12.74 -9.90
N MET A 306 1.51 -13.58 -9.85
CA MET A 306 2.82 -13.34 -10.46
C MET A 306 2.91 -14.16 -11.75
N VAL A 307 2.47 -13.56 -12.85
CA VAL A 307 2.26 -14.21 -14.15
C VAL A 307 3.57 -14.56 -14.81
N THR A 308 3.70 -15.81 -15.25
CA THR A 308 4.86 -16.34 -15.96
C THR A 308 4.54 -16.80 -17.38
N THR A 309 3.25 -16.94 -17.73
CA THR A 309 2.82 -17.38 -19.06
C THR A 309 1.55 -16.67 -19.46
N ILE A 310 1.51 -16.16 -20.66
CA ILE A 310 0.33 -15.56 -21.28
C ILE A 310 -0.07 -16.35 -22.52
N TYR A 311 -1.36 -16.41 -22.76
CA TYR A 311 -1.97 -17.24 -23.78
C TYR A 311 -2.74 -16.42 -24.81
N ASN A 312 -2.90 -16.95 -26.00
CA ASN A 312 -3.87 -16.49 -26.99
C ASN A 312 -5.28 -16.98 -26.64
N GLU A 313 -6.29 -16.43 -27.30
CA GLU A 313 -7.70 -16.85 -27.16
C GLU A 313 -7.91 -18.34 -27.47
N ASP A 314 -7.13 -18.91 -28.37
CA ASP A 314 -7.18 -20.32 -28.74
C ASP A 314 -6.48 -21.26 -27.75
N GLY A 315 -5.87 -20.68 -26.69
CA GLY A 315 -5.16 -21.43 -25.65
C GLY A 315 -3.71 -21.78 -25.99
N SER A 316 -3.19 -21.36 -27.13
CA SER A 316 -1.77 -21.46 -27.43
C SER A 316 -0.97 -20.43 -26.62
N VAL A 317 0.31 -20.73 -26.34
CA VAL A 317 1.19 -19.80 -25.58
C VAL A 317 1.52 -18.61 -26.47
N LEU A 318 1.18 -17.41 -26.01
CA LEU A 318 1.55 -16.16 -26.64
C LEU A 318 2.98 -15.75 -26.25
N ALA A 319 3.29 -15.80 -24.96
CA ALA A 319 4.62 -15.53 -24.42
C ALA A 319 4.81 -16.22 -23.07
N ALA A 320 6.04 -16.58 -22.75
CA ALA A 320 6.40 -17.20 -21.47
C ALA A 320 7.68 -16.60 -20.93
N TYR A 321 7.77 -16.52 -19.59
CA TYR A 321 8.97 -16.16 -18.87
C TYR A 321 10.02 -17.28 -19.03
N ASP A 322 11.22 -16.89 -19.43
CA ASP A 322 12.35 -17.79 -19.54
C ASP A 322 13.55 -17.21 -18.77
N PRO A 323 13.89 -17.78 -17.60
CA PRO A 323 14.98 -17.29 -16.77
C PRO A 323 16.37 -17.42 -17.44
N SER A 324 16.52 -18.28 -18.46
CA SER A 324 17.77 -18.44 -19.19
C SER A 324 18.02 -17.34 -20.23
N ASN A 325 17.00 -16.52 -20.53
CA ASN A 325 17.03 -15.53 -21.59
C ASN A 325 16.92 -14.11 -21.05
N LEU A 326 17.89 -13.71 -20.24
CA LEU A 326 17.95 -12.39 -19.60
C LEU A 326 18.62 -11.31 -20.47
N THR A 327 18.94 -11.59 -21.73
CA THR A 327 19.61 -10.64 -22.63
C THR A 327 18.62 -9.81 -23.43
N SER A 328 18.83 -8.52 -23.44
CA SER A 328 17.92 -7.44 -23.81
C SER A 328 17.67 -7.22 -25.30
N SER A 329 18.21 -8.02 -26.22
CA SER A 329 18.22 -7.67 -27.64
C SER A 329 17.25 -8.44 -28.54
N ASP A 330 16.59 -9.48 -28.03
CA ASP A 330 15.74 -10.31 -28.85
C ASP A 330 14.27 -9.92 -28.79
N ASN A 331 13.69 -9.84 -29.97
CA ASN A 331 12.30 -9.53 -30.29
C ASN A 331 11.30 -10.03 -29.25
N ILE A 332 10.81 -9.11 -28.43
CA ILE A 332 10.00 -9.31 -27.24
C ILE A 332 8.61 -9.92 -27.52
N LYS A 333 8.25 -10.12 -28.79
CA LYS A 333 6.90 -10.58 -29.18
C LYS A 333 6.51 -11.95 -28.61
N ASN A 334 7.47 -12.77 -28.17
CA ASN A 334 7.21 -14.11 -27.65
C ASN A 334 7.87 -14.40 -26.30
N LYS A 335 8.51 -13.40 -25.66
CA LYS A 335 9.26 -13.61 -24.42
C LYS A 335 9.03 -12.42 -23.49
N PHE A 336 8.86 -12.70 -22.22
CA PHE A 336 9.02 -11.67 -21.20
C PHE A 336 10.08 -12.12 -20.19
N PHE A 337 10.88 -11.16 -19.72
CA PHE A 337 12.11 -11.43 -18.98
C PHE A 337 11.90 -11.69 -17.52
N TYR A 338 10.79 -11.25 -16.96
CA TYR A 338 10.44 -11.40 -15.56
C TYR A 338 8.95 -11.64 -15.41
N PRO A 339 8.53 -12.38 -14.37
CA PRO A 339 7.13 -12.42 -14.01
C PRO A 339 6.59 -11.00 -13.77
N PHE A 340 5.31 -10.80 -13.97
CA PHE A 340 4.67 -9.52 -13.67
C PHE A 340 3.47 -9.71 -12.74
N CYS A 341 3.21 -8.68 -11.91
CA CYS A 341 2.08 -8.71 -10.99
C CYS A 341 0.80 -8.26 -11.70
N ARG A 342 -0.27 -9.07 -11.57
CA ARG A 342 -1.58 -8.78 -12.19
C ARG A 342 -2.56 -8.06 -11.26
N LYS A 343 -2.20 -7.72 -10.02
CA LYS A 343 -3.10 -7.08 -9.06
C LYS A 343 -3.72 -5.77 -9.57
N TYR A 344 -3.09 -5.11 -10.51
CA TYR A 344 -3.52 -3.81 -11.05
C TYR A 344 -3.86 -3.85 -12.54
N THR A 345 -4.13 -5.01 -13.08
CA THR A 345 -4.52 -5.13 -14.49
C THR A 345 -5.91 -4.55 -14.72
N ASP A 346 -6.05 -3.80 -15.79
CA ASP A 346 -7.33 -3.29 -16.26
C ASP A 346 -7.52 -3.71 -17.72
N PRO A 347 -8.29 -4.76 -18.00
CA PRO A 347 -8.50 -5.27 -19.36
C PRO A 347 -9.11 -4.24 -20.33
N LYS A 348 -9.73 -3.20 -19.78
CA LYS A 348 -10.39 -2.15 -20.56
C LYS A 348 -9.66 -0.80 -20.47
N SER A 349 -8.42 -0.79 -19.95
CA SER A 349 -7.62 0.44 -19.93
C SER A 349 -7.38 0.99 -21.34
N LYS A 350 -7.35 2.30 -21.47
CA LYS A 350 -7.05 3.00 -22.71
C LYS A 350 -5.87 3.92 -22.47
N ALA A 351 -4.70 3.50 -22.85
CA ALA A 351 -3.48 4.20 -22.47
C ALA A 351 -3.37 4.33 -20.93
N ASN A 352 -3.05 5.52 -20.45
CA ASN A 352 -2.99 5.84 -19.03
C ASN A 352 -4.39 6.09 -18.38
N ARG A 353 -5.49 5.75 -19.06
CA ARG A 353 -6.85 5.85 -18.50
C ARG A 353 -7.28 4.48 -18.00
N THR A 354 -7.49 4.38 -16.71
CA THR A 354 -7.78 3.13 -16.03
C THR A 354 -8.83 3.29 -14.93
N SER A 355 -9.49 2.19 -14.60
CA SER A 355 -10.27 2.06 -13.37
C SER A 355 -9.55 1.23 -12.30
N ALA A 356 -8.29 0.81 -12.54
CA ALA A 356 -7.50 0.11 -11.52
C ALA A 356 -7.20 1.05 -10.35
N ASN A 357 -7.57 0.63 -9.15
CA ASN A 357 -7.40 1.37 -7.91
C ASN A 357 -6.25 0.81 -7.08
N LEU A 358 -5.67 1.66 -6.26
CA LEU A 358 -4.74 1.27 -5.21
C LEU A 358 -5.49 0.80 -3.98
N TYR A 359 -5.06 -0.31 -3.43
CA TYR A 359 -5.58 -0.87 -2.18
C TYR A 359 -4.82 -0.23 -1.01
N LEU A 360 -5.41 0.78 -0.36
CA LEU A 360 -4.76 1.48 0.74
C LEU A 360 -5.02 0.80 2.09
N ILE A 361 -6.21 0.23 2.25
CA ILE A 361 -6.60 -0.61 3.40
C ILE A 361 -7.60 -1.66 2.91
N ARG A 362 -7.35 -2.92 3.21
CA ARG A 362 -8.28 -4.00 2.93
C ARG A 362 -8.45 -4.96 4.10
N PHE A 363 -9.55 -5.71 4.11
CA PHE A 363 -9.96 -6.53 5.26
C PHE A 363 -8.93 -7.60 5.63
N ALA A 364 -8.27 -8.22 4.65
CA ALA A 364 -7.20 -9.20 4.90
C ALA A 364 -6.05 -8.61 5.72
N GLU A 365 -5.67 -7.36 5.45
CA GLU A 365 -4.66 -6.67 6.25
C GLU A 365 -5.08 -6.51 7.70
N VAL A 366 -6.36 -6.15 7.95
CA VAL A 366 -6.89 -6.00 9.30
C VAL A 366 -6.94 -7.34 10.03
N ALA A 367 -7.32 -8.41 9.32
CA ALA A 367 -7.31 -9.77 9.86
C ALA A 367 -5.91 -10.20 10.32
N LEU A 368 -4.89 -9.94 9.51
CA LEU A 368 -3.49 -10.26 9.85
C LEU A 368 -2.93 -9.31 10.92
N THR A 369 -3.33 -8.04 10.93
CA THR A 369 -3.02 -7.08 12.00
C THR A 369 -3.56 -7.59 13.36
N TYR A 370 -4.79 -8.07 13.36
CA TYR A 370 -5.41 -8.64 14.56
C TYR A 370 -4.67 -9.90 15.03
N ALA A 371 -4.42 -10.84 14.11
CA ALA A 371 -3.73 -12.09 14.44
C ALA A 371 -2.34 -11.84 15.03
N GLU A 372 -1.53 -10.95 14.44
CA GLU A 372 -0.22 -10.56 14.95
C GLU A 372 -0.33 -9.95 16.36
N ALA A 373 -1.33 -9.09 16.56
CA ALA A 373 -1.51 -8.37 17.81
C ALA A 373 -1.92 -9.29 18.98
N VAL A 374 -2.91 -10.17 18.75
CA VAL A 374 -3.41 -11.07 19.83
C VAL A 374 -2.52 -12.29 20.07
N GLY A 375 -1.61 -12.61 19.13
CA GLY A 375 -0.75 -13.80 19.22
C GLY A 375 -1.51 -15.12 19.05
N PRO A 376 -0.97 -16.26 19.58
CA PRO A 376 -1.48 -17.61 19.33
C PRO A 376 -2.74 -17.95 20.14
N THR A 377 -3.75 -17.10 20.07
CA THR A 377 -5.08 -17.32 20.63
C THR A 377 -6.00 -17.98 19.58
N ASP A 378 -7.12 -18.56 20.00
CA ASP A 378 -8.11 -19.15 19.10
C ASP A 378 -8.55 -18.16 18.01
N GLU A 379 -8.78 -16.89 18.36
CA GLU A 379 -9.13 -15.84 17.42
C GLU A 379 -7.95 -15.44 16.52
N GLY A 380 -6.72 -15.44 17.03
CA GLY A 380 -5.50 -15.22 16.23
C GLY A 380 -5.35 -16.29 15.14
N TYR A 381 -5.44 -17.57 15.53
CA TYR A 381 -5.43 -18.70 14.59
C TYR A 381 -6.59 -18.63 13.59
N LYS A 382 -7.79 -18.32 14.04
CA LYS A 382 -8.94 -18.18 13.16
C LYS A 382 -8.68 -17.20 12.03
N TRP A 383 -8.21 -15.98 12.32
CA TRP A 383 -8.07 -14.95 11.31
C TRP A 383 -6.91 -15.17 10.35
N VAL A 384 -5.75 -15.63 10.82
CA VAL A 384 -4.66 -16.00 9.90
C VAL A 384 -5.05 -17.19 9.02
N ASN A 385 -5.76 -18.18 9.58
CA ASN A 385 -6.18 -19.37 8.85
C ASN A 385 -7.30 -19.11 7.84
N GLU A 386 -8.18 -18.12 8.07
CA GLU A 386 -9.14 -17.68 7.04
C GLU A 386 -8.43 -17.08 5.81
N VAL A 387 -7.36 -16.30 6.02
CA VAL A 387 -6.53 -15.79 4.91
C VAL A 387 -5.83 -16.92 4.18
N ARG A 388 -5.20 -17.84 4.91
CA ARG A 388 -4.51 -19.02 4.35
C ARG A 388 -5.45 -19.92 3.55
N LYS A 389 -6.60 -20.24 4.11
CA LYS A 389 -7.64 -21.05 3.47
C LYS A 389 -8.11 -20.44 2.14
N ARG A 390 -8.31 -19.13 2.10
CA ARG A 390 -8.65 -18.43 0.87
C ARG A 390 -7.53 -18.55 -0.18
N ALA A 391 -6.29 -18.54 0.25
CA ALA A 391 -5.13 -18.76 -0.61
C ALA A 391 -4.94 -20.22 -1.03
N GLY A 392 -5.77 -21.16 -0.55
CA GLY A 392 -5.66 -22.59 -0.84
C GLY A 392 -4.69 -23.35 0.06
N LEU A 393 -4.24 -22.75 1.15
CA LEU A 393 -3.25 -23.31 2.05
C LEU A 393 -3.89 -23.96 3.28
N GLU A 394 -3.18 -24.94 3.83
CA GLU A 394 -3.52 -25.57 5.12
C GLU A 394 -3.41 -24.57 6.28
N ALA A 395 -4.17 -24.82 7.34
CA ALA A 395 -4.08 -24.05 8.57
C ALA A 395 -2.69 -24.14 9.21
N LEU A 396 -2.31 -23.11 9.95
CA LEU A 396 -1.11 -23.15 10.79
C LEU A 396 -1.25 -24.23 11.88
N PRO A 397 -0.16 -24.91 12.26
CA PRO A 397 -0.19 -25.86 13.38
C PRO A 397 -0.55 -25.13 14.68
N GLU A 398 -1.40 -25.75 15.49
CA GLU A 398 -1.79 -25.20 16.79
C GLU A 398 -0.65 -25.29 17.81
N GLY A 399 -0.68 -24.42 18.82
CA GLY A 399 0.24 -24.46 19.95
C GLY A 399 1.62 -23.88 19.67
N LEU A 400 1.76 -23.06 18.63
CA LEU A 400 3.02 -22.35 18.38
C LEU A 400 3.36 -21.40 19.55
N PRO A 401 4.65 -21.29 19.93
CA PRO A 401 5.12 -20.18 20.75
C PRO A 401 4.76 -18.82 20.13
N ILE A 402 4.66 -17.78 20.94
CA ILE A 402 4.21 -16.45 20.46
C ILE A 402 5.12 -15.87 19.36
N GLU A 403 6.42 -16.06 19.49
CA GLU A 403 7.39 -15.60 18.49
C GLU A 403 7.20 -16.34 17.17
N ASP A 404 7.09 -17.67 17.19
CA ASP A 404 6.91 -18.50 16.01
C ASP A 404 5.54 -18.22 15.34
N PHE A 405 4.50 -18.02 16.14
CA PHE A 405 3.18 -17.63 15.61
C PHE A 405 3.22 -16.28 14.94
N ARG A 406 3.80 -15.26 15.58
CA ARG A 406 3.95 -13.92 14.99
C ARG A 406 4.77 -13.98 13.71
N GLU A 407 5.85 -14.75 13.69
CA GLU A 407 6.64 -14.93 12.47
C GLU A 407 5.82 -15.54 11.33
N ALA A 408 5.03 -16.58 11.62
CA ALA A 408 4.13 -17.16 10.61
C ALA A 408 3.08 -16.17 10.10
N VAL A 409 2.54 -15.30 10.98
CA VAL A 409 1.61 -14.22 10.57
C VAL A 409 2.31 -13.17 9.73
N ILE A 410 3.55 -12.80 10.05
CA ILE A 410 4.34 -11.83 9.28
C ILE A 410 4.67 -12.39 7.90
N GLU A 411 5.02 -13.67 7.80
CA GLU A 411 5.24 -14.35 6.53
C GLU A 411 3.95 -14.36 5.68
N GLU A 412 2.82 -14.70 6.30
CA GLU A 412 1.51 -14.68 5.64
C GLU A 412 1.16 -13.26 5.17
N ARG A 413 1.41 -12.24 6.00
CA ARG A 413 1.22 -10.83 5.66
C ARG A 413 2.08 -10.42 4.47
N THR A 414 3.34 -10.82 4.44
CA THR A 414 4.28 -10.53 3.34
C THR A 414 3.76 -11.09 2.02
N LYS A 415 3.25 -12.33 2.02
CA LYS A 415 2.68 -12.99 0.84
C LYS A 415 1.34 -12.39 0.43
N GLU A 416 0.49 -12.08 1.38
CA GLU A 416 -0.86 -11.54 1.13
C GLU A 416 -0.81 -10.10 0.57
N LEU A 417 0.01 -9.24 1.18
CA LEU A 417 0.09 -7.82 0.85
C LEU A 417 1.23 -7.48 -0.14
N ALA A 418 1.88 -8.49 -0.72
CA ALA A 418 2.92 -8.28 -1.72
C ALA A 418 2.45 -7.35 -2.84
N PHE A 419 3.30 -6.43 -3.26
CA PHE A 419 3.04 -5.47 -4.33
C PHE A 419 1.94 -4.42 -3.99
N GLU A 420 1.68 -4.16 -2.71
CA GLU A 420 0.68 -3.18 -2.26
C GLU A 420 1.29 -2.02 -1.46
N GLY A 421 2.62 -1.87 -1.49
CA GLY A 421 3.33 -0.76 -0.84
C GLY A 421 3.59 -0.95 0.65
N HIS A 422 3.62 -2.20 1.14
CA HIS A 422 3.80 -2.51 2.56
C HIS A 422 5.21 -2.98 2.95
N GLY A 423 5.97 -3.50 1.99
CA GLY A 423 7.16 -4.30 2.27
C GLY A 423 8.20 -3.64 3.17
N ILE A 424 8.68 -2.43 2.81
CA ILE A 424 9.71 -1.74 3.61
C ILE A 424 9.20 -1.34 5.00
N TYR A 425 7.92 -1.02 5.14
CA TYR A 425 7.35 -0.59 6.41
C TYR A 425 7.27 -1.76 7.40
N ASP A 426 6.94 -2.96 6.92
CA ASP A 426 6.99 -4.17 7.73
C ASP A 426 8.44 -4.51 8.15
N LEU A 427 9.41 -4.41 7.23
CA LEU A 427 10.83 -4.58 7.57
C LEU A 427 11.32 -3.55 8.61
N ARG A 428 10.92 -2.28 8.48
CA ARG A 428 11.30 -1.21 9.41
C ARG A 428 10.74 -1.43 10.81
N ARG A 429 9.42 -1.69 10.93
CA ARG A 429 8.80 -1.93 12.25
C ARG A 429 9.28 -3.20 12.94
N LEU A 430 9.81 -4.16 12.18
CA LEU A 430 10.37 -5.40 12.70
C LEU A 430 11.89 -5.34 12.91
N ASN A 431 12.51 -4.18 12.65
CA ASN A 431 13.94 -3.96 12.73
C ASN A 431 14.77 -4.93 11.86
N ARG A 432 14.28 -5.22 10.64
CA ARG A 432 14.85 -6.21 9.70
C ARG A 432 15.34 -5.62 8.38
N VAL A 433 15.60 -4.32 8.33
CA VAL A 433 15.97 -3.64 7.06
C VAL A 433 17.33 -4.08 6.54
N ASP A 434 18.23 -4.52 7.42
CA ASP A 434 19.57 -5.00 7.12
C ASP A 434 19.66 -6.51 6.86
N GLU A 435 18.57 -7.25 7.06
CA GLU A 435 18.52 -8.68 6.79
C GLU A 435 18.56 -9.00 5.28
N GLN A 436 18.86 -10.26 4.95
CA GLN A 436 19.02 -10.79 3.58
C GLN A 436 17.80 -10.61 2.66
N HIS A 437 16.69 -10.09 3.17
CA HIS A 437 15.50 -9.75 2.39
C HIS A 437 15.77 -8.70 1.30
N ILE A 438 16.91 -8.01 1.38
CA ILE A 438 17.36 -7.00 0.40
C ILE A 438 18.52 -7.57 -0.43
N THR A 439 18.31 -8.75 -0.98
CA THR A 439 19.36 -9.42 -1.77
C THR A 439 19.78 -8.60 -2.98
N ASN A 440 21.08 -8.55 -3.22
CA ASN A 440 21.76 -7.94 -4.39
C ASN A 440 21.78 -6.40 -4.47
N LYS A 441 21.47 -5.68 -3.38
CA LYS A 441 21.57 -4.22 -3.33
C LYS A 441 22.66 -3.80 -2.37
N ALA A 442 23.44 -2.77 -2.73
CA ALA A 442 24.41 -2.18 -1.82
C ALA A 442 23.65 -1.45 -0.70
N PHE A 443 23.50 -2.10 0.45
CA PHE A 443 22.81 -1.54 1.59
C PHE A 443 23.57 -0.33 2.16
N LYS A 444 22.90 0.82 2.23
CA LYS A 444 23.43 2.02 2.88
C LYS A 444 22.58 2.36 4.09
N PRO A 445 23.08 2.21 5.31
CA PRO A 445 22.27 2.30 6.53
C PRO A 445 21.77 3.71 6.85
N THR A 446 22.33 4.76 6.25
CA THR A 446 22.05 6.16 6.60
C THR A 446 20.55 6.50 6.56
N TYR A 447 19.82 5.96 5.57
CA TYR A 447 18.38 6.22 5.40
C TYR A 447 17.55 4.93 5.39
N ALA A 448 18.03 3.91 6.06
CA ALA A 448 17.37 2.61 6.07
C ALA A 448 16.00 2.65 6.74
N TYR A 449 15.90 3.34 7.88
CA TYR A 449 14.65 3.41 8.66
C TYR A 449 13.77 4.59 8.28
N PHE A 450 14.36 5.70 7.87
CA PHE A 450 13.62 6.88 7.42
C PHE A 450 14.33 7.46 6.20
N TYR A 451 13.57 7.81 5.18
CA TYR A 451 14.09 8.54 4.03
C TYR A 451 14.44 9.98 4.43
N PRO A 452 15.38 10.61 3.74
CA PRO A 452 15.73 11.99 4.02
C PRO A 452 14.55 12.91 3.67
N ALA A 453 14.32 13.92 4.50
CA ALA A 453 13.44 15.01 4.11
C ALA A 453 14.02 15.77 2.91
N PRO A 454 13.18 16.35 2.02
CA PRO A 454 13.65 17.12 0.88
C PRO A 454 14.59 18.26 1.28
N GLN A 455 15.68 18.46 0.53
CA GLN A 455 16.68 19.48 0.81
C GLN A 455 16.08 20.87 1.01
N ARG A 456 15.08 21.21 0.18
CA ARG A 456 14.39 22.49 0.29
C ARG A 456 13.70 22.69 1.65
N GLU A 457 13.13 21.63 2.21
CA GLU A 457 12.50 21.71 3.55
C GLU A 457 13.54 21.85 4.64
N LEU A 458 14.69 21.20 4.49
CA LEU A 458 15.83 21.35 5.42
C LEU A 458 16.40 22.76 5.38
N ASP A 459 16.50 23.37 4.18
CA ASP A 459 17.00 24.74 4.02
C ASP A 459 16.04 25.79 4.58
N LEU A 460 14.73 25.56 4.49
CA LEU A 460 13.70 26.48 4.98
C LEU A 460 13.43 26.32 6.49
N ASN A 461 13.63 25.12 7.03
CA ASN A 461 13.43 24.78 8.43
C ASN A 461 14.72 24.14 8.99
N PRO A 462 15.82 24.90 9.12
CA PRO A 462 17.05 24.34 9.62
C PRO A 462 16.84 23.77 11.03
N GLN A 463 17.14 22.49 11.19
CA GLN A 463 17.18 21.89 12.52
C GLN A 463 18.26 22.61 13.33
N LYS A 464 17.87 23.28 14.39
CA LYS A 464 18.79 23.94 15.33
C LYS A 464 19.36 22.92 16.31
#